data_5a8161cf93362502b93f9500dc4d84c7
#
_entry.id   5a8161cf93362502b93f9500dc4d84c7
#
_cell.length_a   1.000
_cell.length_b   1.000
_cell.length_c   1.000
_cell.angle_alpha   90.00
_cell.angle_beta   90.00
_cell.angle_gamma   90.00
#
_symmetry.space_group_name_H-M   'P 1'
#
loop_
_entity.id
_entity.type
_entity.pdbx_description
1 polymer ?
#
loop_
_entity_poly.entity_id
_entity_poly.type
_entity_poly.pdbx_seq_one_letter_code
_entity_poly.pdbx_strand_id
1 'polypeptide(L)'
;MNSSIVRYILGHVLKIEAALMVIPVIVGVIYREKAISAFLITMALCAVCGILMTIKKPANTVFYLKEGCVTTALSWILMSIFGCLPFFISREIPSFTDALFETISGFTTTGASILSEVEDALLTGLVVWEFWYFCLQ
;
A
#
# COMPACT_ATOMS: atom_id res chain seq x y z
N MET A 1 -20.37 -5.43 -17.00
CA MET A 1 -19.28 -4.82 -16.19
C MET A 1 -17.99 -4.85 -17.01
N ASN A 2 -17.36 -3.70 -17.19
CA ASN A 2 -16.15 -3.59 -18.01
C ASN A 2 -14.89 -3.89 -17.17
N SER A 3 -14.56 -5.17 -16.99
CA SER A 3 -13.42 -5.62 -16.18
C SER A 3 -12.07 -5.05 -16.64
N SER A 4 -11.97 -4.66 -17.92
CA SER A 4 -10.73 -4.11 -18.48
C SER A 4 -10.42 -2.71 -17.92
N ILE A 5 -11.44 -1.87 -17.73
CA ILE A 5 -11.25 -0.53 -17.18
C ILE A 5 -10.96 -0.59 -15.68
N VAL A 6 -11.66 -1.48 -14.95
CA VAL A 6 -11.41 -1.72 -13.53
C VAL A 6 -9.94 -2.12 -13.29
N ARG A 7 -9.46 -3.12 -14.03
CA ARG A 7 -8.06 -3.57 -13.94
C ARG A 7 -7.07 -2.43 -14.28
N TYR A 8 -7.35 -1.64 -15.30
CA TYR A 8 -6.49 -0.54 -15.72
C TYR A 8 -6.36 0.53 -14.64
N ILE A 9 -7.46 0.89 -13.98
CA ILE A 9 -7.47 1.85 -12.88
C ILE A 9 -6.73 1.28 -11.67
N LEU A 10 -7.00 0.03 -11.29
CA LEU A 10 -6.31 -0.65 -10.20
C LEU A 10 -4.78 -0.68 -10.41
N GLY A 11 -4.35 -0.92 -11.65
CA GLY A 11 -2.93 -0.85 -11.99
C GLY A 11 -2.32 0.55 -11.79
N HIS A 12 -3.08 1.62 -12.04
CA HIS A 12 -2.63 2.98 -11.75
C HIS A 12 -2.55 3.26 -10.25
N VAL A 13 -3.52 2.77 -9.48
CA VAL A 13 -3.50 2.87 -8.00
C VAL A 13 -2.23 2.22 -7.44
N LEU A 14 -1.89 1.00 -7.89
CA LEU A 14 -0.66 0.31 -7.45
C LEU A 14 0.62 1.08 -7.85
N LYS A 15 0.64 1.72 -9.00
CA LYS A 15 1.79 2.58 -9.40
C LYS A 15 1.94 3.81 -8.51
N ILE A 16 0.83 4.43 -8.14
CA ILE A 16 0.83 5.57 -7.21
C ILE A 16 1.32 5.10 -5.84
N GLU A 17 0.83 3.96 -5.36
CA GLU A 17 1.29 3.35 -4.11
C GLU A 17 2.81 3.07 -4.13
N ALA A 18 3.31 2.47 -5.21
CA ALA A 18 4.75 2.24 -5.38
C ALA A 18 5.55 3.55 -5.37
N ALA A 19 5.04 4.61 -6.00
CA ALA A 19 5.69 5.92 -6.00
C ALA A 19 5.71 6.56 -4.60
N LEU A 20 4.64 6.43 -3.84
CA LEU A 20 4.56 6.94 -2.48
C LEU A 20 5.49 6.18 -1.51
N MET A 21 5.71 4.89 -1.74
CA MET A 21 6.67 4.10 -0.95
C MET A 21 8.14 4.57 -1.09
N VAL A 22 8.46 5.42 -2.06
CA VAL A 22 9.80 6.01 -2.18
C VAL A 22 10.15 6.86 -0.95
N ILE A 23 9.16 7.54 -0.36
CA ILE A 23 9.39 8.44 0.77
C ILE A 23 9.87 7.69 2.01
N PRO A 24 9.17 6.65 2.50
CA PRO A 24 9.66 5.84 3.62
C PRO A 24 11.01 5.17 3.31
N VAL A 25 11.27 4.79 2.06
CA VAL A 25 12.58 4.25 1.68
C VAL A 25 13.69 5.28 1.88
N ILE A 26 13.47 6.54 1.48
CA ILE A 26 14.45 7.63 1.69
C ILE A 26 14.71 7.83 3.19
N VAL A 27 13.65 7.87 4.00
CA VAL A 27 13.77 8.01 5.45
C VAL A 27 14.52 6.83 6.05
N GLY A 28 14.17 5.59 5.69
CA GLY A 28 14.85 4.38 6.14
C GLY A 28 16.36 4.38 5.79
N VAL A 29 16.73 4.87 4.61
CA VAL A 29 18.14 5.01 4.20
C VAL A 29 18.88 5.99 5.12
N ILE A 30 18.25 7.11 5.49
CA ILE A 30 18.86 8.12 6.38
C ILE A 30 19.11 7.50 7.76
N TYR A 31 18.15 6.73 8.29
CA TYR A 31 18.26 6.09 9.60
C TYR A 31 19.00 4.75 9.60
N ARG A 32 19.40 4.23 8.43
CA ARG A 32 20.10 2.94 8.24
C ARG A 32 19.36 1.75 8.83
N GLU A 33 18.06 1.71 8.67
CA GLU A 33 17.24 0.62 9.21
C GLU A 33 17.30 -0.66 8.35
N LYS A 34 17.13 -1.81 9.02
CA LYS A 34 17.11 -3.13 8.36
C LYS A 34 15.86 -3.34 7.49
N ALA A 35 14.81 -2.60 7.75
CA ALA A 35 13.53 -2.70 7.05
C ALA A 35 13.56 -2.16 5.59
N ILE A 36 14.60 -1.43 5.19
CA ILE A 36 14.73 -0.85 3.85
C ILE A 36 14.57 -1.90 2.74
N SER A 37 15.16 -3.08 2.93
CA SER A 37 15.07 -4.17 1.95
C SER A 37 13.64 -4.65 1.73
N ALA A 38 12.84 -4.70 2.80
CA ALA A 38 11.42 -5.08 2.73
C ALA A 38 10.61 -4.05 1.95
N PHE A 39 10.84 -2.76 2.20
CA PHE A 39 10.19 -1.68 1.45
C PHE A 39 10.57 -1.68 -0.03
N LEU A 40 11.84 -1.90 -0.36
CA LEU A 40 12.30 -1.99 -1.76
C LEU A 40 11.67 -3.17 -2.50
N ILE A 41 11.59 -4.34 -1.86
CA ILE A 41 10.94 -5.53 -2.44
C ILE A 41 9.46 -5.26 -2.69
N THR A 42 8.76 -4.68 -1.71
CA THR A 42 7.33 -4.36 -1.85
C THR A 42 7.10 -3.32 -2.94
N MET A 43 7.91 -2.26 -2.98
CA MET A 43 7.84 -1.24 -4.02
C MET A 43 8.03 -1.83 -5.42
N ALA A 44 9.00 -2.74 -5.59
CA ALA A 44 9.22 -3.44 -6.84
C ALA A 44 8.02 -4.33 -7.22
N LEU A 45 7.45 -5.06 -6.26
CA LEU A 45 6.24 -5.87 -6.48
C LEU A 45 5.04 -5.02 -6.90
N CYS A 46 4.78 -3.92 -6.20
CA CYS A 46 3.70 -2.98 -6.56
C CYS A 46 3.90 -2.41 -7.98
N ALA A 47 5.12 -2.00 -8.31
CA ALA A 47 5.44 -1.45 -9.63
C ALA A 47 5.22 -2.49 -10.73
N VAL A 48 5.73 -3.71 -10.55
CA VAL A 48 5.57 -4.81 -11.52
C VAL A 48 4.10 -5.16 -11.70
N CYS A 49 3.36 -5.38 -10.62
CA CYS A 49 1.92 -5.68 -10.68
C CYS A 49 1.14 -4.53 -11.34
N GLY A 50 1.42 -3.29 -10.98
CA GLY A 50 0.79 -2.12 -11.57
C GLY A 50 1.07 -1.98 -13.07
N ILE A 51 2.31 -2.26 -13.51
CA ILE A 51 2.66 -2.26 -14.93
C ILE A 51 1.92 -3.39 -15.67
N LEU A 52 1.96 -4.62 -15.16
CA LEU A 52 1.29 -5.77 -15.76
C LEU A 52 -0.23 -5.53 -15.94
N MET A 53 -0.88 -4.93 -14.95
CA MET A 53 -2.29 -4.60 -15.01
C MET A 53 -2.60 -3.49 -16.01
N THR A 54 -1.66 -2.59 -16.30
CA THR A 54 -1.84 -1.47 -17.22
C THR A 54 -1.39 -1.73 -18.66
N ILE A 55 -0.73 -2.86 -18.96
CA ILE A 55 -0.26 -3.21 -20.33
C ILE A 55 -1.40 -3.21 -21.35
N LYS A 56 -2.53 -3.80 -20.99
CA LYS A 56 -3.71 -3.84 -21.86
C LYS A 56 -4.62 -2.66 -21.58
N LYS A 57 -4.59 -1.66 -22.46
CA LYS A 57 -5.50 -0.52 -22.40
C LYS A 57 -6.94 -0.99 -22.63
N PRO A 58 -7.94 -0.43 -21.92
CA PRO A 58 -9.33 -0.76 -22.16
C PRO A 58 -9.78 -0.22 -23.52
N ALA A 59 -10.47 -1.04 -24.28
CA ALA A 59 -11.03 -0.65 -25.58
C ALA A 59 -12.23 0.31 -25.43
N ASN A 60 -13.01 0.15 -24.36
CA ASN A 60 -14.13 1.00 -24.01
C ASN A 60 -13.80 1.80 -22.75
N THR A 61 -13.90 3.11 -22.85
CA THR A 61 -13.64 4.06 -21.77
C THR A 61 -14.90 4.49 -21.01
N VAL A 62 -16.04 3.87 -21.29
CA VAL A 62 -17.30 4.19 -20.61
C VAL A 62 -17.22 3.64 -19.18
N PHE A 63 -17.32 4.55 -18.23
CA PHE A 63 -17.21 4.28 -16.80
C PHE A 63 -18.56 4.57 -16.14
N TYR A 64 -19.23 3.52 -15.68
CA TYR A 64 -20.50 3.62 -14.98
C TYR A 64 -20.29 3.62 -13.46
N LEU A 65 -21.30 4.04 -12.74
CA LEU A 65 -21.27 4.10 -11.27
C LEU A 65 -20.94 2.74 -10.62
N LYS A 66 -21.42 1.65 -11.22
CA LYS A 66 -21.13 0.28 -10.74
C LYS A 66 -19.64 -0.06 -10.82
N GLU A 67 -18.99 0.27 -11.95
CA GLU A 67 -17.55 0.09 -12.10
C GLU A 67 -16.77 0.95 -11.09
N GLY A 68 -17.26 2.15 -10.80
CA GLY A 68 -16.68 3.04 -9.80
C GLY A 68 -16.68 2.42 -8.40
N CYS A 69 -17.82 1.98 -7.92
CA CYS A 69 -17.94 1.36 -6.60
C CYS A 69 -17.05 0.11 -6.46
N VAL A 70 -17.07 -0.76 -7.48
CA VAL A 70 -16.24 -1.99 -7.48
C VAL A 70 -14.75 -1.63 -7.51
N THR A 71 -14.35 -0.68 -8.33
CA THR A 71 -12.95 -0.24 -8.43
C THR A 71 -12.47 0.34 -7.11
N THR A 72 -13.27 1.17 -6.44
CA THR A 72 -12.92 1.75 -5.15
C THR A 72 -12.76 0.66 -4.08
N ALA A 73 -13.71 -0.26 -3.98
CA ALA A 73 -13.62 -1.36 -3.02
C ALA A 73 -12.38 -2.24 -3.25
N LEU A 74 -12.10 -2.61 -4.51
CA LEU A 74 -10.92 -3.41 -4.86
C LEU A 74 -9.62 -2.64 -4.65
N SER A 75 -9.60 -1.31 -4.86
CA SER A 75 -8.43 -0.48 -4.58
C SER A 75 -8.07 -0.52 -3.10
N TRP A 76 -9.04 -0.38 -2.20
CA TRP A 76 -8.82 -0.48 -0.76
C TRP A 76 -8.23 -1.83 -0.35
N ILE A 77 -8.77 -2.93 -0.89
CA ILE A 77 -8.28 -4.29 -0.63
C ILE A 77 -6.83 -4.44 -1.11
N LEU A 78 -6.54 -4.00 -2.34
CA LEU A 78 -5.19 -4.10 -2.91
C LEU A 78 -4.18 -3.26 -2.13
N MET A 79 -4.50 -2.01 -1.84
CA MET A 79 -3.63 -1.12 -1.06
C MET A 79 -3.36 -1.69 0.34
N SER A 80 -4.36 -2.29 0.98
CA SER A 80 -4.17 -2.92 2.29
C SER A 80 -3.24 -4.13 2.22
N ILE A 81 -3.38 -4.98 1.19
CA ILE A 81 -2.54 -6.17 1.00
C ILE A 81 -1.09 -5.77 0.68
N PHE A 82 -0.88 -4.84 -0.25
CA PHE A 82 0.47 -4.40 -0.60
C PHE A 82 1.09 -3.54 0.49
N GLY A 83 0.30 -2.69 1.15
CA GLY A 83 0.75 -1.86 2.26
C GLY A 83 1.18 -2.63 3.51
N CYS A 84 0.63 -3.84 3.76
CA CYS A 84 1.07 -4.66 4.89
C CYS A 84 2.36 -5.47 4.62
N LEU A 85 2.73 -5.66 3.35
CA LEU A 85 3.90 -6.46 2.98
C LEU A 85 5.22 -5.97 3.57
N PRO A 86 5.54 -4.67 3.63
CA PRO A 86 6.78 -4.21 4.24
C PRO A 86 6.92 -4.66 5.69
N PHE A 87 5.84 -4.55 6.48
CA PHE A 87 5.81 -4.96 7.89
C PHE A 87 5.96 -6.46 8.06
N PHE A 88 5.33 -7.23 7.19
CA PHE A 88 5.40 -8.68 7.21
C PHE A 88 6.79 -9.19 6.76
N ILE A 89 7.38 -8.62 5.70
CA ILE A 89 8.69 -9.01 5.19
C ILE A 89 9.82 -8.59 6.13
N SER A 90 9.73 -7.41 6.75
CA SER A 90 10.71 -6.95 7.75
C SER A 90 10.65 -7.76 9.04
N ARG A 91 9.59 -8.57 9.23
CA ARG A 91 9.30 -9.33 10.46
C ARG A 91 9.09 -8.46 11.71
N GLU A 92 8.82 -7.19 11.54
CA GLU A 92 8.40 -6.33 12.65
C GLU A 92 7.06 -6.80 13.21
N ILE A 93 6.16 -7.22 12.32
CA ILE A 93 4.90 -7.88 12.68
C ILE A 93 4.93 -9.27 12.04
N PRO A 94 5.24 -10.34 12.80
CA PRO A 94 5.42 -11.69 12.26
C PRO A 94 4.12 -12.32 11.77
N SER A 95 2.97 -11.84 12.26
CA SER A 95 1.64 -12.31 11.83
C SER A 95 1.14 -11.47 10.66
N PHE A 96 0.81 -12.13 9.53
CA PHE A 96 0.21 -11.45 8.38
C PHE A 96 -1.12 -10.77 8.71
N THR A 97 -1.94 -11.41 9.55
CA THR A 97 -3.23 -10.87 9.98
C THR A 97 -3.06 -9.57 10.77
N ASP A 98 -2.07 -9.54 11.66
CA ASP A 98 -1.79 -8.38 12.50
C ASP A 98 -1.21 -7.22 11.66
N ALA A 99 -0.30 -7.53 10.72
CA ALA A 99 0.21 -6.55 9.77
C ALA A 99 -0.89 -5.96 8.89
N LEU A 100 -1.82 -6.81 8.43
CA LEU A 100 -2.98 -6.37 7.65
C LEU A 100 -3.91 -5.49 8.48
N PHE A 101 -4.18 -5.89 9.73
CA PHE A 101 -5.01 -5.10 10.65
C PHE A 101 -4.42 -3.73 10.90
N GLU A 102 -3.12 -3.65 11.18
CA GLU A 102 -2.39 -2.40 11.41
C GLU A 102 -2.48 -1.48 10.20
N THR A 103 -2.25 -2.04 9.00
CA THR A 103 -2.34 -1.29 7.74
C THR A 103 -3.75 -0.78 7.46
N ILE A 104 -4.78 -1.62 7.64
CA ILE A 104 -6.18 -1.22 7.45
C ILE A 104 -6.57 -0.16 8.47
N SER A 105 -6.17 -0.32 9.74
CA SER A 105 -6.41 0.66 10.79
C SER A 105 -5.81 2.03 10.45
N GLY A 106 -4.61 2.04 9.82
CA GLY A 106 -3.99 3.24 9.29
C GLY A 106 -4.77 3.88 8.16
N PHE A 107 -5.07 3.12 7.13
CA PHE A 107 -5.79 3.66 5.98
C PHE A 107 -7.19 4.16 6.31
N THR A 108 -7.87 3.54 7.24
CA THR A 108 -9.20 3.95 7.68
C THR A 108 -9.20 5.02 8.77
N THR A 109 -8.01 5.53 9.14
CA THR A 109 -7.84 6.53 10.20
C THR A 109 -8.44 6.13 11.55
N THR A 110 -8.56 4.82 11.80
CA THR A 110 -9.11 4.28 13.05
C THR A 110 -8.16 4.46 14.22
N GLY A 111 -6.84 4.38 13.96
CA GLY A 111 -5.80 4.59 14.99
C GLY A 111 -5.69 3.46 16.03
N ALA A 112 -6.33 2.31 15.77
CA ALA A 112 -6.18 1.13 16.62
C ALA A 112 -4.87 0.42 16.28
N SER A 113 -3.97 0.28 17.25
CA SER A 113 -2.68 -0.41 17.11
C SER A 113 -2.62 -1.67 17.94
N ILE A 114 -1.99 -2.71 17.39
CA ILE A 114 -1.67 -3.97 18.08
C ILE A 114 -0.30 -3.86 18.77
N LEU A 115 0.53 -2.90 18.35
CA LEU A 115 1.87 -2.71 18.86
C LEU A 115 1.83 -2.18 20.29
N SER A 116 2.28 -2.98 21.26
CA SER A 116 2.33 -2.63 22.67
C SER A 116 3.52 -1.75 23.04
N GLU A 117 4.58 -1.76 22.25
CA GLU A 117 5.77 -0.92 22.40
C GLU A 117 6.04 -0.18 21.08
N VAL A 118 5.45 1.00 21.01
CA VAL A 118 5.47 1.85 19.83
C VAL A 118 6.84 2.53 19.67
N GLU A 119 7.66 2.61 20.69
CA GLU A 119 8.90 3.40 20.69
C GLU A 119 10.07 2.76 19.94
N ASP A 120 10.16 1.44 19.86
CA ASP A 120 11.30 0.74 19.22
C ASP A 120 11.02 0.26 17.77
N ALA A 121 9.77 0.00 17.43
CA ALA A 121 9.37 -0.40 16.06
C ALA A 121 9.20 0.80 15.12
N LEU A 122 9.53 1.98 15.53
CA LEU A 122 8.72 3.15 15.35
C LEU A 122 9.19 4.17 14.34
N LEU A 123 10.46 4.22 13.97
CA LEU A 123 10.90 5.34 13.14
C LEU A 123 10.48 5.16 11.69
N THR A 124 10.57 3.96 11.14
CA THR A 124 10.17 3.75 9.73
C THR A 124 8.67 3.44 9.59
N GLY A 125 8.11 2.64 10.48
CA GLY A 125 6.69 2.31 10.47
C GLY A 125 5.80 3.51 10.76
N LEU A 126 6.14 4.35 11.73
CA LEU A 126 5.38 5.56 12.07
C LEU A 126 5.49 6.65 10.99
N VAL A 127 6.66 6.85 10.43
CA VAL A 127 6.81 7.84 9.34
C VAL A 127 5.97 7.43 8.14
N VAL A 128 5.90 6.14 7.83
CA VAL A 128 4.98 5.62 6.79
C VAL A 128 3.54 5.85 7.19
N TRP A 129 3.19 5.55 8.43
CA TRP A 129 1.86 5.72 8.98
C TRP A 129 1.43 7.19 9.01
N GLU A 130 2.24 8.09 9.57
CA GLU A 130 1.93 9.53 9.62
C GLU A 130 1.89 10.15 8.23
N PHE A 131 2.77 9.71 7.33
CA PHE A 131 2.78 10.21 5.96
C PHE A 131 1.53 9.81 5.18
N TRP A 132 1.07 8.56 5.29
CA TRP A 132 -0.20 8.12 4.70
C TRP A 132 -1.39 8.84 5.32
N TYR A 133 -1.37 9.06 6.62
CA TYR A 133 -2.38 9.83 7.33
C TYR A 133 -2.46 11.27 6.81
N PHE A 134 -1.31 11.89 6.60
CA PHE A 134 -1.22 13.28 6.13
C PHE A 134 -1.55 13.45 4.63
N CYS A 135 -1.21 12.46 3.78
CA CYS A 135 -1.49 12.53 2.33
C CYS A 135 -2.95 12.23 1.96
N LEU A 136 -3.71 11.58 2.84
CA LEU A 136 -5.10 11.20 2.58
C LEU A 136 -6.13 12.15 3.24
N GLN A 137 -5.71 13.14 4.02
CA GLN A 137 -6.53 14.26 4.47
C GLN A 137 -6.50 15.42 3.48
#